data_9ca20913f97cc45e4e0d095d056f6735
#
_entry.id   9ca20913f97cc45e4e0d095d056f6735
#
_cell.length_a   1.000
_cell.length_b   1.000
_cell.length_c   1.000
_cell.angle_alpha   90.00
_cell.angle_beta   90.00
_cell.angle_gamma   90.00
#
_symmetry.space_group_name_H-M   'P 1'
#
loop_
_entity.id
_entity.type
_entity.pdbx_description
1 polymer ?
#
loop_
_entity_poly.entity_id
_entity_poly.type
_entity_poly.pdbx_seq_one_letter_code
_entity_poly.pdbx_strand_id
1 'polypeptide(L)'
;MKKFLAMLLALVMALSLVACGEQKQPDADPNEGGDTATGKVYYLNFKPEQDQAWQDLAKAYTEETGVPVTVLTAASGTYEEKLTSEIAKTNAPTLFQVNGPVGLASWKDYCYDLKDSQIYGELTSDSFALKDGDAVAGIGYVIESYGLIANKTLLEKAGYTVEDIQSFADLKKVAEDITARKDELGF
;
A
#
# COMPACT_ATOMS: atom_id res chain seq x y z
N MET A 1 -16.10 14.76 58.61
CA MET A 1 -14.90 14.68 57.75
C MET A 1 -14.97 13.54 56.75
N LYS A 2 -15.25 12.25 57.13
CA LYS A 2 -15.27 11.11 56.18
C LYS A 2 -16.32 11.23 55.06
N LYS A 3 -17.52 11.81 55.33
CA LYS A 3 -18.59 12.01 54.34
C LYS A 3 -18.26 13.13 53.32
N PHE A 4 -17.53 14.16 53.73
CA PHE A 4 -17.06 15.24 52.86
C PHE A 4 -15.96 14.78 51.93
N LEU A 5 -15.07 13.90 52.41
CA LEU A 5 -13.99 13.34 51.59
C LEU A 5 -14.53 12.40 50.48
N ALA A 6 -15.58 11.62 50.82
CA ALA A 6 -16.24 10.73 49.84
C ALA A 6 -16.98 11.53 48.74
N MET A 7 -17.59 12.67 49.12
CA MET A 7 -18.28 13.54 48.15
C MET A 7 -17.31 14.26 47.25
N LEU A 8 -16.13 14.65 47.75
CA LEU A 8 -15.06 15.27 46.96
C LEU A 8 -14.44 14.25 45.97
N LEU A 9 -14.25 13.00 46.39
CA LEU A 9 -13.74 11.94 45.50
C LEU A 9 -14.73 11.61 44.37
N ALA A 10 -16.04 11.59 44.67
CA ALA A 10 -17.07 11.36 43.65
C ALA A 10 -17.13 12.51 42.63
N LEU A 11 -16.92 13.75 43.07
CA LEU A 11 -16.89 14.92 42.19
C LEU A 11 -15.66 14.94 41.29
N VAL A 12 -14.50 14.51 41.78
CA VAL A 12 -13.26 14.39 41.00
C VAL A 12 -13.37 13.26 39.94
N MET A 13 -14.02 12.15 40.25
CA MET A 13 -14.29 11.08 39.25
C MET A 13 -15.29 11.50 38.19
N ALA A 14 -16.28 12.33 38.53
CA ALA A 14 -17.22 12.87 37.54
C ALA A 14 -16.58 13.89 36.58
N LEU A 15 -15.60 14.64 37.06
CA LEU A 15 -14.86 15.62 36.25
C LEU A 15 -13.80 14.98 35.34
N SER A 16 -13.29 13.78 35.67
CA SER A 16 -12.35 13.06 34.84
C SER A 16 -12.97 12.37 33.60
N LEU A 17 -14.30 12.23 33.57
CA LEU A 17 -15.05 11.70 32.42
C LEU A 17 -15.32 12.74 31.32
N VAL A 18 -15.09 14.03 31.60
CA VAL A 18 -15.29 15.13 30.64
C VAL A 18 -13.98 15.56 29.95
N ALA A 19 -12.83 15.03 30.39
CA ALA A 19 -11.51 15.37 29.82
C ALA A 19 -11.02 14.44 28.73
N CYS A 20 -11.80 13.44 28.28
CA CYS A 20 -11.65 12.86 26.95
C CYS A 20 -12.38 13.77 25.95
N GLY A 21 -11.83 14.95 25.73
CA GLY A 21 -12.13 15.74 24.55
C GLY A 21 -11.71 14.91 23.35
N GLU A 22 -12.71 14.38 22.69
CA GLU A 22 -12.68 13.88 21.32
C GLU A 22 -11.96 14.92 20.48
N GLN A 23 -10.67 14.69 20.21
CA GLN A 23 -10.07 15.28 19.02
C GLN A 23 -10.88 14.67 17.87
N LYS A 24 -11.90 15.36 17.44
CA LYS A 24 -12.44 15.21 16.11
C LYS A 24 -11.28 15.45 15.16
N GLN A 25 -10.61 14.37 14.80
CA GLN A 25 -10.11 14.26 13.45
C GLN A 25 -11.30 14.62 12.55
N PRO A 26 -11.20 15.54 11.62
CA PRO A 26 -12.31 15.76 10.71
C PRO A 26 -12.54 14.43 10.01
N ASP A 27 -13.55 13.70 10.45
CA ASP A 27 -14.28 12.79 9.60
C ASP A 27 -14.86 13.71 8.51
N ALA A 28 -14.09 13.88 7.46
CA ALA A 28 -14.65 14.35 6.20
C ALA A 28 -15.68 13.27 5.84
N ASP A 29 -16.93 13.54 6.19
CA ASP A 29 -18.06 12.77 5.66
C ASP A 29 -18.00 12.95 4.15
N PRO A 30 -17.67 11.90 3.37
CA PRO A 30 -17.55 12.03 1.91
C PRO A 30 -18.90 12.27 1.25
N ASN A 31 -19.94 12.57 2.00
CA ASN A 31 -21.30 12.65 1.50
C ASN A 31 -21.88 14.09 1.40
N GLU A 32 -21.07 15.14 1.57
CA GLU A 32 -21.48 16.52 1.27
C GLU A 32 -20.88 17.03 -0.05
N GLY A 33 -21.18 16.37 -1.14
CA GLY A 33 -20.80 16.82 -2.48
C GLY A 33 -21.74 16.32 -3.54
N GLY A 34 -22.67 17.18 -3.96
CA GLY A 34 -23.34 17.18 -5.25
C GLY A 34 -24.03 15.88 -5.71
N ASP A 35 -25.31 15.93 -5.78
CA ASP A 35 -26.35 14.92 -6.08
C ASP A 35 -26.28 14.30 -7.51
N THR A 36 -25.08 14.02 -8.07
CA THR A 36 -24.94 13.42 -9.40
C THR A 36 -23.93 12.28 -9.52
N ALA A 37 -23.10 12.01 -8.50
CA ALA A 37 -22.17 10.90 -8.54
C ALA A 37 -22.84 9.60 -8.10
N THR A 38 -22.94 8.62 -9.00
CA THR A 38 -23.55 7.30 -8.74
C THR A 38 -22.69 6.33 -7.94
N GLY A 39 -21.59 6.80 -7.35
CA GLY A 39 -20.67 5.97 -6.57
C GLY A 39 -19.50 6.75 -6.00
N LYS A 40 -18.64 6.06 -5.27
CA LYS A 40 -17.40 6.58 -4.71
C LYS A 40 -16.31 5.54 -4.80
N VAL A 41 -15.06 5.97 -4.81
CA VAL A 41 -13.88 5.12 -4.76
C VAL A 41 -13.12 5.37 -3.47
N TYR A 42 -12.79 4.32 -2.74
CA TYR A 42 -11.86 4.35 -1.62
C TYR A 42 -10.71 3.39 -1.91
N TYR A 43 -9.53 3.94 -2.16
CA TYR A 43 -8.30 3.20 -2.43
C TYR A 43 -7.42 3.13 -1.20
N LEU A 44 -7.11 1.93 -0.73
CA LEU A 44 -6.09 1.70 0.28
C LEU A 44 -4.73 1.45 -0.41
N ASN A 45 -3.89 2.48 -0.44
CA ASN A 45 -2.58 2.46 -1.07
C ASN A 45 -1.52 1.84 -0.15
N PHE A 46 -0.70 0.94 -0.69
CA PHE A 46 0.37 0.27 0.04
C PHE A 46 1.77 0.83 -0.27
N LYS A 47 1.88 1.80 -1.19
CA LYS A 47 3.13 2.43 -1.62
C LYS A 47 3.24 3.84 -1.04
N PRO A 48 3.79 4.03 0.18
CA PRO A 48 3.89 5.35 0.80
C PRO A 48 4.73 6.33 -0.01
N GLU A 49 5.70 5.85 -0.76
CA GLU A 49 6.54 6.65 -1.66
C GLU A 49 5.77 7.26 -2.84
N GLN A 50 4.57 6.75 -3.14
CA GLN A 50 3.70 7.22 -4.22
C GLN A 50 2.45 7.95 -3.70
N ASP A 51 2.36 8.24 -2.41
CA ASP A 51 1.18 8.85 -1.81
C ASP A 51 0.74 10.12 -2.53
N GLN A 52 1.65 11.07 -2.73
CA GLN A 52 1.32 12.33 -3.39
C GLN A 52 0.78 12.13 -4.81
N ALA A 53 1.37 11.23 -5.58
CA ALA A 53 0.92 10.93 -6.95
C ALA A 53 -0.51 10.35 -6.96
N TRP A 54 -0.84 9.50 -5.99
CA TRP A 54 -2.19 8.96 -5.85
C TRP A 54 -3.20 10.01 -5.39
N GLN A 55 -2.81 10.93 -4.48
CA GLN A 55 -3.68 12.04 -4.08
C GLN A 55 -3.98 12.98 -5.27
N ASP A 56 -2.96 13.30 -6.07
CA ASP A 56 -3.11 14.16 -7.24
C ASP A 56 -3.99 13.50 -8.31
N LEU A 57 -3.82 12.19 -8.56
CA LEU A 57 -4.65 11.42 -9.48
C LEU A 57 -6.10 11.36 -8.99
N ALA A 58 -6.33 11.09 -7.71
CA ALA A 58 -7.65 11.04 -7.11
C ALA A 58 -8.39 12.38 -7.28
N LYS A 59 -7.69 13.49 -7.04
CA LYS A 59 -8.23 14.83 -7.23
C LYS A 59 -8.60 15.08 -8.70
N ALA A 60 -7.68 14.81 -9.63
CA ALA A 60 -7.91 15.01 -11.06
C ALA A 60 -9.11 14.18 -11.56
N TYR A 61 -9.19 12.91 -11.16
CA TYR A 61 -10.31 12.04 -11.52
C TYR A 61 -11.65 12.55 -10.97
N THR A 62 -11.66 13.00 -9.72
CA THR A 62 -12.88 13.56 -9.11
C THR A 62 -13.31 14.84 -9.82
N GLU A 63 -12.37 15.72 -10.19
CA GLU A 63 -12.65 16.95 -10.93
C GLU A 63 -13.22 16.66 -12.35
N GLU A 64 -12.70 15.63 -13.01
CA GLU A 64 -13.13 15.25 -14.37
C GLU A 64 -14.48 14.54 -14.39
N THR A 65 -14.70 13.61 -13.44
CA THR A 65 -15.84 12.67 -13.49
C THR A 65 -16.97 12.99 -12.52
N GLY A 66 -16.69 13.81 -11.50
CA GLY A 66 -17.60 14.04 -10.37
C GLY A 66 -17.67 12.87 -9.39
N VAL A 67 -16.90 11.76 -9.60
CA VAL A 67 -16.86 10.62 -8.68
C VAL A 67 -15.85 10.89 -7.56
N PRO A 68 -16.29 10.94 -6.30
CA PRO A 68 -15.38 11.15 -5.18
C PRO A 68 -14.38 10.00 -5.04
N VAL A 69 -13.09 10.32 -4.93
CA VAL A 69 -12.01 9.37 -4.69
C VAL A 69 -11.28 9.72 -3.41
N THR A 70 -11.20 8.77 -2.49
CA THR A 70 -10.40 8.87 -1.27
C THR A 70 -9.22 7.92 -1.37
N VAL A 71 -8.03 8.41 -1.07
CA VAL A 71 -6.82 7.57 -0.97
C VAL A 71 -6.33 7.60 0.47
N LEU A 72 -6.22 6.42 1.08
CA LEU A 72 -5.57 6.23 2.37
C LEU A 72 -4.30 5.43 2.17
N THR A 73 -3.16 5.98 2.55
CA THR A 73 -1.88 5.31 2.38
C THR A 73 -1.43 4.66 3.69
N ALA A 74 -1.13 3.37 3.64
CA ALA A 74 -0.55 2.65 4.76
C ALA A 74 0.93 3.01 4.92
N ALA A 75 1.40 3.08 6.16
CA ALA A 75 2.82 3.22 6.43
C ALA A 75 3.60 1.98 5.97
N SER A 76 4.88 2.14 5.68
CA SER A 76 5.73 1.03 5.25
C SER A 76 5.69 -0.14 6.24
N GLY A 77 5.45 -1.34 5.73
CA GLY A 77 5.40 -2.57 6.52
C GLY A 77 4.11 -2.79 7.34
N THR A 78 3.11 -1.88 7.28
CA THR A 78 1.88 -1.99 8.09
C THR A 78 0.62 -2.24 7.25
N TYR A 79 0.77 -2.53 5.97
CA TYR A 79 -0.36 -2.61 5.04
C TYR A 79 -1.43 -3.63 5.44
N GLU A 80 -1.02 -4.86 5.80
CA GLU A 80 -1.97 -5.94 6.14
C GLU A 80 -2.77 -5.62 7.41
N GLU A 81 -2.13 -5.03 8.42
CA GLU A 81 -2.80 -4.58 9.64
C GLU A 81 -3.81 -3.46 9.32
N LYS A 82 -3.39 -2.52 8.47
CA LYS A 82 -4.23 -1.43 8.02
C LYS A 82 -5.42 -1.94 7.22
N LEU A 83 -5.22 -2.84 6.26
CA LEU A 83 -6.28 -3.45 5.47
C LEU A 83 -7.28 -4.19 6.37
N THR A 84 -6.80 -4.99 7.33
CA THR A 84 -7.65 -5.69 8.30
C THR A 84 -8.54 -4.72 9.07
N SER A 85 -7.98 -3.59 9.50
CA SER A 85 -8.73 -2.55 10.22
C SER A 85 -9.73 -1.82 9.34
N GLU A 86 -9.38 -1.50 8.10
CA GLU A 86 -10.22 -0.71 7.19
C GLU A 86 -11.34 -1.55 6.57
N ILE A 87 -11.09 -2.82 6.22
CA ILE A 87 -12.10 -3.70 5.59
C ILE A 87 -13.26 -4.02 6.53
N ALA A 88 -13.03 -3.94 7.84
CA ALA A 88 -14.05 -4.17 8.86
C ALA A 88 -15.00 -2.98 9.09
N LYS A 89 -14.72 -1.82 8.48
CA LYS A 89 -15.52 -0.61 8.65
C LYS A 89 -16.76 -0.63 7.76
N THR A 90 -17.77 0.14 8.11
CA THR A 90 -18.96 0.38 7.27
C THR A 90 -18.57 1.02 5.93
N ASN A 91 -17.56 1.91 5.94
CA ASN A 91 -16.96 2.50 4.75
C ASN A 91 -15.62 1.82 4.47
N ALA A 92 -15.67 0.60 3.96
CA ALA A 92 -14.49 -0.19 3.62
C ALA A 92 -13.85 0.26 2.30
N PRO A 93 -12.55 -0.01 2.08
CA PRO A 93 -11.90 0.20 0.79
C PRO A 93 -12.63 -0.54 -0.34
N THR A 94 -12.85 0.15 -1.46
CA THR A 94 -13.39 -0.44 -2.70
C THR A 94 -12.27 -0.90 -3.63
N LEU A 95 -11.06 -0.37 -3.45
CA LEU A 95 -9.82 -0.80 -4.11
C LEU A 95 -8.77 -1.06 -3.05
N PHE A 96 -8.17 -2.23 -3.08
CA PHE A 96 -7.09 -2.62 -2.19
C PHE A 96 -6.16 -3.61 -2.87
N GLN A 97 -4.93 -3.71 -2.39
CA GLN A 97 -3.95 -4.63 -2.94
C GLN A 97 -4.00 -5.98 -2.25
N VAL A 98 -3.86 -7.02 -3.07
CA VAL A 98 -3.67 -8.42 -2.64
C VAL A 98 -2.29 -8.90 -3.11
N ASN A 99 -1.46 -9.35 -2.17
CA ASN A 99 -0.10 -9.81 -2.47
C ASN A 99 -0.08 -11.24 -3.02
N GLY A 100 -0.39 -11.36 -4.30
CA GLY A 100 -0.32 -12.61 -5.03
C GLY A 100 -1.16 -13.74 -4.43
N PRO A 101 -0.87 -15.01 -4.77
CA PRO A 101 -1.66 -16.15 -4.33
C PRO A 101 -1.72 -16.34 -2.80
N VAL A 102 -0.65 -15.96 -2.09
CA VAL A 102 -0.60 -16.07 -0.62
C VAL A 102 -1.56 -15.06 0.03
N GLY A 103 -1.54 -13.80 -0.44
CA GLY A 103 -2.49 -12.79 0.03
C GLY A 103 -3.93 -13.13 -0.36
N LEU A 104 -4.15 -13.72 -1.54
CA LEU A 104 -5.48 -14.12 -1.97
C LEU A 104 -6.13 -15.12 -1.02
N ALA A 105 -5.38 -16.03 -0.43
CA ALA A 105 -5.94 -16.97 0.54
C ALA A 105 -6.61 -16.28 1.74
N SER A 106 -6.15 -15.08 2.11
CA SER A 106 -6.70 -14.29 3.21
C SER A 106 -7.82 -13.34 2.77
N TRP A 107 -7.81 -12.86 1.52
CA TRP A 107 -8.65 -11.76 1.07
C TRP A 107 -9.68 -12.11 0.01
N LYS A 108 -9.71 -13.34 -0.52
CA LYS A 108 -10.59 -13.75 -1.61
C LYS A 108 -12.07 -13.49 -1.39
N ASP A 109 -12.54 -13.64 -0.15
CA ASP A 109 -13.96 -13.45 0.20
C ASP A 109 -14.39 -11.96 0.11
N TYR A 110 -13.43 -11.05 -0.01
CA TYR A 110 -13.65 -9.61 -0.19
C TYR A 110 -13.39 -9.15 -1.63
N CYS A 111 -12.92 -10.04 -2.51
CA CYS A 111 -12.62 -9.72 -3.90
C CYS A 111 -13.86 -9.90 -4.78
N TYR A 112 -14.10 -8.93 -5.66
CA TYR A 112 -15.10 -9.05 -6.71
C TYR A 112 -14.55 -9.86 -7.88
N ASP A 113 -15.38 -10.68 -8.52
CA ASP A 113 -14.99 -11.40 -9.74
C ASP A 113 -14.91 -10.43 -10.93
N LEU A 114 -13.71 -10.20 -11.41
CA LEU A 114 -13.40 -9.26 -12.49
C LEU A 114 -13.39 -9.90 -13.88
N LYS A 115 -13.73 -11.19 -14.03
CA LYS A 115 -13.61 -11.92 -15.29
C LYS A 115 -14.39 -11.30 -16.46
N ASP A 116 -15.52 -10.66 -16.17
CA ASP A 116 -16.36 -9.99 -17.15
C ASP A 116 -16.13 -8.47 -17.21
N SER A 117 -15.10 -7.96 -16.52
CA SER A 117 -14.77 -6.55 -16.50
C SER A 117 -14.02 -6.12 -17.75
N GLN A 118 -14.22 -4.88 -18.17
CA GLN A 118 -13.48 -4.29 -19.29
C GLN A 118 -11.96 -4.34 -19.02
N ILE A 119 -11.53 -4.05 -17.80
CA ILE A 119 -10.10 -4.00 -17.45
C ILE A 119 -9.43 -5.38 -17.57
N TYR A 120 -10.14 -6.48 -17.32
CA TYR A 120 -9.62 -7.83 -17.55
C TYR A 120 -9.39 -8.09 -19.04
N GLY A 121 -10.29 -7.57 -19.90
CA GLY A 121 -10.15 -7.65 -21.37
C GLY A 121 -8.94 -6.91 -21.94
N GLU A 122 -8.42 -5.91 -21.23
CA GLU A 122 -7.25 -5.11 -21.61
C GLU A 122 -5.90 -5.76 -21.21
N LEU A 123 -5.92 -6.86 -20.45
CA LEU A 123 -4.68 -7.54 -20.06
C LEU A 123 -3.95 -8.13 -21.28
N THR A 124 -2.67 -7.85 -21.37
CA THR A 124 -1.80 -8.41 -22.42
C THR A 124 -1.39 -9.86 -22.18
N SER A 125 -1.61 -10.38 -20.97
CA SER A 125 -1.34 -11.75 -20.57
C SER A 125 -2.18 -12.14 -19.35
N ASP A 126 -2.67 -13.37 -19.37
CA ASP A 126 -3.35 -14.01 -18.23
C ASP A 126 -2.47 -14.12 -16.97
N SER A 127 -1.15 -14.04 -17.13
CA SER A 127 -0.22 -14.04 -15.99
C SER A 127 -0.35 -12.81 -15.10
N PHE A 128 -1.02 -11.76 -15.56
CA PHE A 128 -1.32 -10.55 -14.76
C PHE A 128 -2.67 -10.64 -14.03
N ALA A 129 -3.41 -11.74 -14.19
CA ALA A 129 -4.63 -12.00 -13.45
C ALA A 129 -4.34 -12.87 -12.22
N LEU A 130 -4.86 -12.46 -11.07
CA LEU A 130 -4.85 -13.24 -9.85
C LEU A 130 -6.15 -14.04 -9.80
N LYS A 131 -6.07 -15.36 -9.95
CA LYS A 131 -7.22 -16.26 -10.11
C LYS A 131 -7.53 -17.05 -8.82
N ASP A 132 -8.82 -17.23 -8.52
CA ASP A 132 -9.34 -18.18 -7.56
C ASP A 132 -10.32 -19.14 -8.30
N GLY A 133 -9.82 -20.28 -8.72
CA GLY A 133 -10.55 -21.17 -9.65
C GLY A 133 -10.83 -20.46 -10.98
N ASP A 134 -12.11 -20.35 -11.34
CA ASP A 134 -12.55 -19.68 -12.57
C ASP A 134 -12.74 -18.15 -12.40
N ALA A 135 -12.68 -17.64 -11.19
CA ALA A 135 -12.85 -16.22 -10.90
C ALA A 135 -11.53 -15.45 -11.04
N VAL A 136 -11.61 -14.20 -11.47
CA VAL A 136 -10.51 -13.24 -11.50
C VAL A 136 -10.64 -12.32 -10.30
N ALA A 137 -9.94 -12.67 -9.22
CA ALA A 137 -10.01 -11.96 -7.94
C ALA A 137 -9.18 -10.67 -7.89
N GLY A 138 -8.26 -10.50 -8.83
CA GLY A 138 -7.43 -9.30 -8.92
C GLY A 138 -6.68 -9.20 -10.24
N ILE A 139 -6.19 -7.99 -10.51
CA ILE A 139 -5.47 -7.66 -11.75
C ILE A 139 -4.18 -6.95 -11.36
N GLY A 140 -3.06 -7.37 -11.98
CA GLY A 140 -1.77 -6.71 -11.83
C GLY A 140 -1.81 -5.32 -12.46
N TYR A 141 -1.55 -4.28 -11.65
CA TYR A 141 -1.50 -2.90 -12.13
C TYR A 141 -0.06 -2.40 -12.38
N VAL A 142 0.94 -3.12 -11.85
CA VAL A 142 2.36 -2.82 -12.02
C VAL A 142 3.18 -4.10 -12.02
N ILE A 143 4.24 -4.12 -12.82
CA ILE A 143 5.22 -5.21 -12.83
C ILE A 143 6.42 -4.76 -12.01
N GLU A 144 6.75 -5.52 -10.98
CA GLU A 144 7.96 -5.35 -10.18
C GLU A 144 8.89 -6.53 -10.43
N SER A 145 10.19 -6.24 -10.53
CA SER A 145 11.21 -7.25 -10.73
C SER A 145 12.26 -7.18 -9.63
N TYR A 146 12.69 -8.33 -9.16
CA TYR A 146 13.81 -8.47 -8.25
C TYR A 146 15.05 -8.89 -9.03
N GLY A 147 16.17 -8.27 -8.71
CA GLY A 147 17.43 -8.58 -9.39
C GLY A 147 18.60 -7.84 -8.78
N LEU A 148 19.78 -8.08 -9.35
CA LEU A 148 20.98 -7.36 -9.00
C LEU A 148 21.09 -6.11 -9.88
N ILE A 149 21.25 -4.96 -9.26
CA ILE A 149 21.51 -3.70 -9.95
C ILE A 149 23.03 -3.45 -9.90
N ALA A 150 23.67 -3.47 -11.06
CA ALA A 150 25.08 -3.22 -11.17
C ALA A 150 25.35 -1.78 -11.66
N ASN A 151 26.23 -1.07 -10.96
CA ASN A 151 26.80 0.18 -11.49
C ASN A 151 27.89 -0.18 -12.53
N LYS A 152 27.55 -0.08 -13.81
CA LYS A 152 28.44 -0.45 -14.91
C LYS A 152 29.78 0.29 -14.89
N THR A 153 29.76 1.59 -14.61
CA THR A 153 30.98 2.41 -14.57
C THR A 153 31.95 1.96 -13.48
N LEU A 154 31.44 1.60 -12.28
CA LEU A 154 32.26 1.08 -11.20
C LEU A 154 32.75 -0.33 -11.50
N LEU A 155 31.92 -1.15 -12.12
CA LEU A 155 32.27 -2.51 -12.51
C LEU A 155 33.42 -2.49 -13.55
N GLU A 156 33.30 -1.65 -14.58
CA GLU A 156 34.34 -1.45 -15.60
C GLU A 156 35.65 -0.89 -15.01
N LYS A 157 35.54 0.05 -14.06
CA LYS A 157 36.71 0.56 -13.32
C LYS A 157 37.45 -0.56 -12.56
N ALA A 158 36.73 -1.54 -12.09
CA ALA A 158 37.31 -2.72 -11.44
C ALA A 158 37.82 -3.78 -12.44
N GLY A 159 37.64 -3.57 -13.76
CA GLY A 159 38.07 -4.48 -14.81
C GLY A 159 37.10 -5.59 -15.13
N TYR A 160 35.80 -5.41 -14.78
CA TYR A 160 34.73 -6.37 -15.06
C TYR A 160 33.62 -5.76 -15.90
N THR A 161 32.81 -6.61 -16.51
CA THR A 161 31.57 -6.25 -17.19
C THR A 161 30.39 -7.04 -16.58
N VAL A 162 29.16 -6.73 -16.96
CA VAL A 162 27.98 -7.50 -16.52
C VAL A 162 28.03 -8.92 -17.07
N GLU A 163 28.63 -9.10 -18.24
CA GLU A 163 28.79 -10.39 -18.92
C GLU A 163 29.73 -11.36 -18.18
N ASP A 164 30.60 -10.83 -17.30
CA ASP A 164 31.48 -11.65 -16.45
C ASP A 164 30.72 -12.27 -15.26
N ILE A 165 29.42 -11.93 -15.05
CA ILE A 165 28.59 -12.40 -13.94
C ILE A 165 27.43 -13.24 -14.48
N GLN A 166 27.69 -14.49 -14.78
CA GLN A 166 26.70 -15.43 -15.33
C GLN A 166 26.17 -16.42 -14.30
N SER A 167 26.80 -16.47 -13.12
CA SER A 167 26.43 -17.38 -12.04
C SER A 167 26.66 -16.75 -10.66
N PHE A 168 26.12 -17.37 -9.62
CA PHE A 168 26.43 -16.97 -8.24
C PHE A 168 27.92 -17.08 -7.91
N ALA A 169 28.61 -18.07 -8.48
CA ALA A 169 30.04 -18.23 -8.29
C ALA A 169 30.82 -17.06 -8.91
N ASP A 170 30.44 -16.61 -10.10
CA ASP A 170 31.06 -15.42 -10.75
C ASP A 170 30.77 -14.16 -9.94
N LEU A 171 29.53 -13.95 -9.51
CA LEU A 171 29.15 -12.84 -8.66
C LEU A 171 30.02 -12.80 -7.38
N LYS A 172 30.15 -13.96 -6.71
CA LYS A 172 30.96 -14.06 -5.49
C LYS A 172 32.41 -13.72 -5.77
N LYS A 173 33.01 -14.27 -6.83
CA LYS A 173 34.40 -13.99 -7.25
C LYS A 173 34.62 -12.49 -7.50
N VAL A 174 33.74 -11.86 -8.27
CA VAL A 174 33.84 -10.43 -8.59
C VAL A 174 33.70 -9.59 -7.33
N ALA A 175 32.74 -9.91 -6.45
CA ALA A 175 32.55 -9.20 -5.19
C ALA A 175 33.76 -9.33 -4.24
N GLU A 176 34.33 -10.53 -4.12
CA GLU A 176 35.52 -10.77 -3.31
C GLU A 176 36.75 -10.01 -3.84
N ASP A 177 36.97 -10.00 -5.17
CA ASP A 177 38.08 -9.27 -5.79
C ASP A 177 37.94 -7.74 -5.62
N ILE A 178 36.76 -7.19 -5.89
CA ILE A 178 36.49 -5.76 -5.68
C ILE A 178 36.70 -5.39 -4.22
N THR A 179 36.19 -6.21 -3.29
CA THR A 179 36.37 -5.99 -1.86
C THR A 179 37.84 -6.00 -1.44
N ALA A 180 38.63 -6.92 -1.99
CA ALA A 180 40.06 -6.99 -1.72
C ALA A 180 40.84 -5.77 -2.23
N ARG A 181 40.36 -5.16 -3.33
CA ARG A 181 40.99 -4.00 -3.98
C ARG A 181 40.29 -2.68 -3.70
N LYS A 182 39.39 -2.62 -2.71
CA LYS A 182 38.58 -1.41 -2.42
C LYS A 182 39.40 -0.13 -2.23
N ASP A 183 40.56 -0.22 -1.55
CA ASP A 183 41.44 0.94 -1.30
C ASP A 183 42.14 1.43 -2.59
N GLU A 184 42.48 0.51 -3.50
CA GLU A 184 43.04 0.82 -4.84
C GLU A 184 41.95 1.44 -5.73
N LEU A 185 40.77 0.86 -5.73
CA LEU A 185 39.63 1.26 -6.56
C LEU A 185 38.99 2.57 -6.09
N GLY A 186 39.07 2.84 -4.78
CA GLY A 186 38.50 4.03 -4.16
C GLY A 186 36.96 4.00 -4.01
N PHE A 187 36.38 2.80 -3.90
CA PHE A 187 34.96 2.59 -3.61
C PHE A 187 34.71 1.22 -2.97
#